data_5e1d28e52d3b766407e77b928bf57c52
#
_entry.id   5e1d28e52d3b766407e77b928bf57c52
#
_cell.length_a   1.000
_cell.length_b   1.000
_cell.length_c   1.000
_cell.angle_alpha   90.00
_cell.angle_beta   90.00
_cell.angle_gamma   90.00
#
_symmetry.space_group_name_H-M   'P 1'
#
loop_
_entity.id
_entity.type
_entity.pdbx_description
1 polymer ?
#
loop_
_entity_poly.entity_id
_entity_poly.type
_entity_poly.pdbx_seq_one_letter_code
_entity_poly.pdbx_strand_id
1 'polypeptide(L)'
;DLWNNAARKGIGAERGFKPYFRQLPDGKLHLRGVPVRKSVFWDRDLSALPLPRRLDRYLSQHWHLYRLGQKALQPEIKPAQQQAFYEGLYGVDEGGRFDPAWSLTGRLLGKFKESIERRGARPIVVYVPSIVQIENDNWATKRDLHGLVGEFDLQKPNAKLAHFAAHYGLRLIDLHAAFAERAASETLYWRDSHWNEAGHALAGQVLCGELAQGTP
;
A
#
# COMPACT_ATOMS: atom_id res chain seq x y z
N ASP A 1 -0.97 4.08 1.22
CA ASP A 1 0.32 3.53 0.83
C ASP A 1 1.45 4.44 1.31
N LEU A 2 1.85 4.22 2.56
CA LEU A 2 2.84 5.02 3.28
C LEU A 2 4.15 5.20 2.50
N TRP A 3 4.69 4.11 2.00
CA TRP A 3 5.95 4.08 1.28
C TRP A 3 5.87 4.67 -0.12
N ASN A 4 4.79 4.40 -0.81
CA ASN A 4 4.61 4.91 -2.15
C ASN A 4 4.44 6.42 -2.18
N ASN A 5 3.87 7.02 -1.16
CA ASN A 5 3.73 8.48 -1.08
C ASN A 5 5.04 9.18 -0.76
N ALA A 6 5.90 8.56 0.06
CA ALA A 6 7.16 9.14 0.52
C ALA A 6 8.38 8.83 -0.36
N ALA A 7 8.35 7.75 -1.13
CA ALA A 7 9.52 7.29 -1.87
C ALA A 7 9.62 7.92 -3.26
N ARG A 8 10.82 8.44 -3.59
CA ARG A 8 11.18 8.86 -4.96
C ARG A 8 11.10 7.69 -5.94
N LYS A 9 11.41 6.50 -5.44
CA LYS A 9 11.34 5.24 -6.16
C LYS A 9 10.37 4.41 -5.36
N GLY A 10 9.19 4.14 -5.90
CA GLY A 10 8.26 3.19 -5.29
C GLY A 10 8.93 1.84 -5.05
N ILE A 11 8.39 1.04 -4.16
CA ILE A 11 8.74 -0.37 -4.07
C ILE A 11 8.44 -0.96 -5.44
N GLY A 12 9.46 -1.41 -6.16
CA GLY A 12 9.33 -1.79 -7.57
C GLY A 12 9.56 -0.62 -8.55
N ALA A 13 10.41 0.35 -8.21
CA ALA A 13 10.80 1.49 -9.04
C ALA A 13 11.34 1.11 -10.43
N GLU A 14 11.65 -0.13 -10.65
CA GLU A 14 11.96 -0.69 -11.95
C GLU A 14 10.74 -0.71 -12.89
N ARG A 15 9.53 -0.52 -12.34
CA ARG A 15 8.25 -0.65 -13.07
C ARG A 15 7.63 0.66 -13.56
N GLY A 16 8.25 1.80 -13.33
CA GLY A 16 7.77 3.04 -13.93
C GLY A 16 7.82 4.28 -13.02
N PHE A 17 7.72 5.41 -13.67
CA PHE A 17 7.64 6.70 -12.99
C PHE A 17 6.21 6.90 -12.50
N LYS A 18 6.06 7.49 -11.29
CA LYS A 18 4.76 7.88 -10.75
C LYS A 18 4.84 9.28 -10.16
N PRO A 19 3.73 9.98 -10.04
CA PRO A 19 3.67 11.18 -9.22
C PRO A 19 3.99 10.84 -7.76
N TYR A 20 4.66 11.75 -7.08
CA TYR A 20 4.90 11.67 -5.65
C TYR A 20 4.87 13.06 -5.02
N PHE A 21 4.57 13.12 -3.73
CA PHE A 21 4.59 14.39 -3.02
C PHE A 21 5.89 14.55 -2.24
N ARG A 22 6.39 15.77 -2.21
CA ARG A 22 7.49 16.17 -1.34
C ARG A 22 7.00 17.27 -0.44
N GLN A 23 7.22 17.11 0.85
CA GLN A 23 7.00 18.18 1.81
C GLN A 23 8.16 19.16 1.74
N LEU A 24 7.85 20.44 1.62
CA LEU A 24 8.81 21.55 1.68
C LEU A 24 9.05 21.96 3.15
N PRO A 25 10.14 22.71 3.45
CA PRO A 25 10.41 23.20 4.79
C PRO A 25 9.28 24.07 5.37
N ASP A 26 8.54 24.79 4.52
CA ASP A 26 7.36 25.59 4.89
C ASP A 26 6.10 24.75 5.13
N GLY A 27 6.21 23.45 5.08
CA GLY A 27 5.13 22.48 5.27
C GLY A 27 4.22 22.27 4.07
N LYS A 28 4.40 22.98 2.95
CA LYS A 28 3.59 22.78 1.74
C LYS A 28 3.93 21.46 1.06
N LEU A 29 2.91 20.86 0.46
CA LEU A 29 3.07 19.67 -0.37
C LEU A 29 3.32 20.08 -1.82
N HIS A 30 4.43 19.62 -2.37
CA HIS A 30 4.79 19.85 -3.76
C HIS A 30 4.68 18.54 -4.54
N LEU A 31 3.81 18.54 -5.54
CA LEU A 31 3.67 17.40 -6.46
C LEU A 31 4.86 17.35 -7.43
N ARG A 32 5.51 16.21 -7.52
CA ARG A 32 6.64 15.93 -8.40
C ARG A 32 6.34 14.75 -9.31
N GLY A 33 7.11 14.63 -10.39
CA GLY A 33 6.96 13.52 -11.34
C GLY A 33 5.75 13.65 -12.25
N VAL A 34 5.26 14.88 -12.48
CA VAL A 34 4.21 15.18 -13.47
C VAL A 34 4.77 16.11 -14.55
N PRO A 35 4.40 15.90 -15.83
CA PRO A 35 3.61 14.77 -16.33
C PRO A 35 4.35 13.45 -16.11
N VAL A 36 3.59 12.39 -15.86
CA VAL A 36 4.17 11.04 -15.73
C VAL A 36 4.79 10.68 -17.06
N ARG A 37 6.11 10.46 -17.06
CA ARG A 37 6.77 9.93 -18.24
C ARG A 37 6.17 8.58 -18.55
N LYS A 38 5.64 8.41 -19.77
CA LYS A 38 5.19 7.10 -20.22
C LYS A 38 6.33 6.13 -20.00
N SER A 39 6.11 5.14 -19.13
CA SER A 39 7.10 4.08 -19.02
C SER A 39 7.07 3.31 -20.32
N VAL A 40 8.23 2.95 -20.79
CA VAL A 40 8.41 2.12 -21.98
C VAL A 40 7.62 0.79 -21.88
N PHE A 41 7.19 0.42 -20.67
CA PHE A 41 6.35 -0.74 -20.38
C PHE A 41 4.90 -0.64 -20.91
N TRP A 42 4.36 0.59 -21.04
CA TRP A 42 2.99 0.82 -21.50
C TRP A 42 2.94 1.27 -22.96
N ASP A 43 4.10 1.53 -23.57
CA ASP A 43 4.15 1.89 -24.98
C ASP A 43 3.98 0.63 -25.82
N ARG A 44 2.85 0.53 -26.52
CA ARG A 44 2.59 -0.57 -27.46
C ARG A 44 3.47 -0.48 -28.69
N ASP A 45 4.11 0.66 -28.93
CA ASP A 45 5.00 0.86 -30.03
C ASP A 45 6.39 0.29 -29.73
N LEU A 46 6.57 -0.97 -30.09
CA LEU A 46 7.84 -1.66 -29.96
C LEU A 46 8.93 -1.07 -30.86
N SER A 47 8.57 -0.29 -31.88
CA SER A 47 9.53 0.25 -32.84
C SER A 47 10.42 1.33 -32.23
N ALA A 48 9.94 2.02 -31.20
CA ALA A 48 10.70 3.05 -30.48
C ALA A 48 11.75 2.48 -29.49
N LEU A 49 11.77 1.16 -29.26
CA LEU A 49 12.72 0.53 -28.34
C LEU A 49 14.03 0.14 -29.02
N PRO A 50 15.19 0.27 -28.33
CA PRO A 50 16.43 -0.35 -28.78
C PRO A 50 16.27 -1.86 -28.99
N LEU A 51 16.95 -2.40 -30.02
CA LEU A 51 16.84 -3.80 -30.44
C LEU A 51 16.90 -4.83 -29.27
N PRO A 52 17.83 -4.71 -28.29
CA PRO A 52 17.88 -5.65 -27.17
C PRO A 52 16.60 -5.66 -26.32
N ARG A 53 15.98 -4.50 -26.10
CA ARG A 53 14.73 -4.38 -25.32
C ARG A 53 13.51 -4.87 -26.10
N ARG A 54 13.52 -4.74 -27.43
CA ARG A 54 12.47 -5.31 -28.31
C ARG A 54 12.52 -6.83 -28.24
N LEU A 55 13.69 -7.41 -28.33
CA LEU A 55 13.91 -8.85 -28.24
C LEU A 55 13.52 -9.39 -26.87
N ASP A 56 13.98 -8.74 -25.80
CA ASP A 56 13.60 -9.08 -24.40
C ASP A 56 12.09 -9.10 -24.21
N ARG A 57 11.39 -8.08 -24.72
CA ARG A 57 9.93 -8.00 -24.62
C ARG A 57 9.25 -9.08 -25.45
N TYR A 58 9.72 -9.32 -26.68
CA TYR A 58 9.18 -10.38 -27.52
C TYR A 58 9.33 -11.74 -26.87
N LEU A 59 10.52 -12.06 -26.37
CA LEU A 59 10.80 -13.32 -25.68
C LEU A 59 9.97 -13.46 -24.40
N SER A 60 9.83 -12.38 -23.62
CA SER A 60 9.00 -12.38 -22.40
C SER A 60 7.52 -12.62 -22.69
N GLN A 61 7.02 -12.22 -23.85
CA GLN A 61 5.62 -12.41 -24.22
C GLN A 61 5.33 -13.79 -24.80
N HIS A 62 6.30 -14.39 -25.49
CA HIS A 62 6.06 -15.60 -26.30
C HIS A 62 6.78 -16.85 -25.78
N TRP A 63 7.77 -16.71 -24.89
CA TRP A 63 8.58 -17.83 -24.41
C TRP A 63 8.48 -17.99 -22.89
N HIS A 64 7.75 -19.01 -22.45
CA HIS A 64 7.60 -19.32 -21.02
C HIS A 64 8.94 -19.63 -20.32
N LEU A 65 9.85 -20.35 -21.00
CA LEU A 65 11.17 -20.66 -20.46
C LEU A 65 12.02 -19.41 -20.26
N TYR A 66 11.92 -18.43 -21.16
CA TYR A 66 12.59 -17.14 -21.00
C TYR A 66 12.09 -16.38 -19.77
N ARG A 67 10.76 -16.38 -19.55
CA ARG A 67 10.16 -15.80 -18.33
C ARG A 67 10.58 -16.51 -17.05
N LEU A 68 10.71 -17.85 -17.08
CA LEU A 68 11.23 -18.62 -15.96
C LEU A 68 12.69 -18.26 -15.67
N GLY A 69 13.53 -18.17 -16.70
CA GLY A 69 14.91 -17.72 -16.57
C GLY A 69 15.02 -16.29 -16.03
N GLN A 70 14.20 -15.35 -16.53
CA GLN A 70 14.13 -13.99 -16.00
C GLN A 70 13.72 -13.98 -14.52
N LYS A 71 12.72 -14.80 -14.11
CA LYS A 71 12.33 -14.89 -12.71
C LYS A 71 13.43 -15.46 -11.83
N ALA A 72 14.18 -16.46 -12.31
CA ALA A 72 15.31 -17.02 -11.59
C ALA A 72 16.49 -16.03 -11.45
N LEU A 73 16.63 -15.12 -12.41
CA LEU A 73 17.69 -14.10 -12.43
C LEU A 73 17.22 -12.75 -11.85
N GLN A 74 15.91 -12.57 -11.58
CA GLN A 74 15.44 -11.36 -10.91
C GLN A 74 16.01 -11.35 -9.49
N PRO A 75 16.73 -10.29 -9.11
CA PRO A 75 17.12 -10.15 -7.72
C PRO A 75 15.86 -10.15 -6.88
N GLU A 76 15.75 -11.08 -5.96
CA GLU A 76 14.72 -11.05 -4.91
C GLU A 76 14.69 -9.65 -4.34
N ILE A 77 13.49 -9.13 -4.07
CA ILE A 77 13.34 -7.85 -3.37
C ILE A 77 14.25 -7.94 -2.16
N LYS A 78 15.27 -7.07 -2.10
CA LYS A 78 16.34 -7.16 -1.10
C LYS A 78 15.70 -7.36 0.28
N PRO A 79 16.08 -8.39 1.04
CA PRO A 79 15.48 -8.67 2.35
C PRO A 79 15.40 -7.42 3.24
N ALA A 80 16.43 -6.56 3.19
CA ALA A 80 16.49 -5.29 3.89
C ALA A 80 15.37 -4.29 3.52
N GLN A 81 14.80 -4.33 2.32
CA GLN A 81 13.69 -3.43 1.95
C GLN A 81 12.37 -3.93 2.53
N GLN A 82 12.16 -5.23 2.57
CA GLN A 82 10.97 -5.81 3.18
C GLN A 82 11.02 -5.69 4.70
N GLN A 83 12.19 -5.92 5.30
CA GLN A 83 12.39 -5.68 6.71
C GLN A 83 12.04 -4.24 7.08
N ALA A 84 12.63 -3.24 6.40
CA ALA A 84 12.34 -1.83 6.64
C ALA A 84 10.85 -1.49 6.44
N PHE A 85 10.14 -2.18 5.52
CA PHE A 85 8.71 -2.00 5.34
C PHE A 85 7.91 -2.43 6.57
N TYR A 86 8.16 -3.62 7.11
CA TYR A 86 7.47 -4.13 8.28
C TYR A 86 7.83 -3.33 9.55
N GLU A 87 9.09 -2.98 9.73
CA GLU A 87 9.55 -2.12 10.83
C GLU A 87 8.84 -0.76 10.80
N GLY A 88 8.72 -0.14 9.62
CA GLY A 88 8.05 1.15 9.48
C GLY A 88 6.56 1.13 9.72
N LEU A 89 5.89 0.03 9.34
CA LEU A 89 4.45 -0.10 9.55
C LEU A 89 4.12 -0.51 10.99
N TYR A 90 4.83 -1.47 11.53
CA TYR A 90 4.44 -2.18 12.74
C TYR A 90 5.43 -2.07 13.89
N GLY A 91 6.70 -1.67 13.66
CA GLY A 91 7.71 -1.56 14.72
C GLY A 91 7.31 -0.55 15.79
N VAL A 92 7.48 -0.90 17.08
CA VAL A 92 7.13 -0.04 18.21
C VAL A 92 8.17 1.06 18.38
N ASP A 93 9.46 0.70 18.35
CA ASP A 93 10.58 1.65 18.44
C ASP A 93 11.22 1.86 17.06
N GLU A 94 10.88 2.99 16.45
CA GLU A 94 11.37 3.37 15.12
C GLU A 94 12.47 4.42 15.16
N GLY A 95 12.80 4.94 16.35
CA GLY A 95 13.72 6.09 16.48
C GLY A 95 13.32 7.29 15.62
N GLY A 96 12.05 7.46 15.32
CA GLY A 96 11.52 8.54 14.46
C GLY A 96 11.82 8.38 12.96
N ARG A 97 12.45 7.31 12.54
CA ARG A 97 12.86 7.08 11.14
C ARG A 97 11.70 7.15 10.15
N PHE A 98 10.51 6.73 10.55
CA PHE A 98 9.31 6.67 9.71
C PHE A 98 8.34 7.84 9.94
N ASP A 99 8.60 8.69 10.91
CA ASP A 99 7.74 9.85 11.21
C ASP A 99 7.51 10.78 10.02
N PRO A 100 8.51 11.08 9.18
CA PRO A 100 8.26 11.89 7.98
C PRO A 100 7.26 11.27 7.01
N ALA A 101 7.25 9.94 6.87
CA ALA A 101 6.32 9.23 5.99
C ALA A 101 4.89 9.23 6.57
N TRP A 102 4.75 9.02 7.87
CA TRP A 102 3.46 9.13 8.57
C TRP A 102 2.92 10.56 8.53
N SER A 103 3.77 11.57 8.81
CA SER A 103 3.41 12.98 8.70
C SER A 103 2.93 13.35 7.30
N LEU A 104 3.63 12.91 6.28
CA LEU A 104 3.21 13.11 4.88
C LEU A 104 1.85 12.47 4.60
N THR A 105 1.62 11.24 5.08
CA THR A 105 0.35 10.53 4.90
C THR A 105 -0.81 11.31 5.55
N GLY A 106 -0.65 11.76 6.79
CA GLY A 106 -1.65 12.58 7.46
C GLY A 106 -1.99 13.85 6.69
N ARG A 107 -0.97 14.58 6.20
CA ARG A 107 -1.18 15.80 5.41
C ARG A 107 -1.88 15.54 4.08
N LEU A 108 -1.58 14.42 3.43
CA LEU A 108 -2.27 14.02 2.20
C LEU A 108 -3.75 13.76 2.45
N LEU A 109 -4.10 13.12 3.58
CA LEU A 109 -5.49 12.91 3.99
C LEU A 109 -6.21 14.25 4.22
N GLY A 110 -5.57 15.21 4.88
CA GLY A 110 -6.13 16.55 5.05
C GLY A 110 -6.38 17.26 3.71
N LYS A 111 -5.40 17.22 2.79
CA LYS A 111 -5.56 17.80 1.44
C LYS A 111 -6.61 17.07 0.59
N PHE A 112 -6.72 15.78 0.74
CA PHE A 112 -7.76 14.98 0.10
C PHE A 112 -9.16 15.42 0.58
N LYS A 113 -9.34 15.57 1.90
CA LYS A 113 -10.58 16.08 2.49
C LYS A 113 -10.94 17.45 1.91
N GLU A 114 -10.04 18.43 2.01
CA GLU A 114 -10.26 19.78 1.47
C GLU A 114 -10.68 19.76 -0.01
N SER A 115 -10.04 18.90 -0.80
CA SER A 115 -10.32 18.80 -2.24
C SER A 115 -11.70 18.24 -2.56
N ILE A 116 -12.17 17.27 -1.76
CA ILE A 116 -13.48 16.63 -1.94
C ILE A 116 -14.59 17.56 -1.46
N GLU A 117 -14.43 18.16 -0.27
CA GLU A 117 -15.43 19.05 0.31
C GLU A 117 -15.68 20.31 -0.53
N ARG A 118 -14.64 20.86 -1.16
CA ARG A 118 -14.80 21.94 -2.13
C ARG A 118 -15.65 21.58 -3.34
N ARG A 119 -15.87 20.30 -3.58
CA ARG A 119 -16.75 19.79 -4.65
C ARG A 119 -18.13 19.36 -4.13
N GLY A 120 -18.44 19.68 -2.86
CA GLY A 120 -19.72 19.37 -2.25
C GLY A 120 -19.90 17.90 -1.85
N ALA A 121 -18.82 17.11 -1.80
CA ALA A 121 -18.87 15.72 -1.38
C ALA A 121 -18.26 15.53 0.01
N ARG A 122 -18.64 14.43 0.69
CA ARG A 122 -18.11 14.04 2.00
C ARG A 122 -17.16 12.86 1.84
N PRO A 123 -15.86 12.98 2.18
CA PRO A 123 -14.93 11.87 2.12
C PRO A 123 -15.13 10.89 3.27
N ILE A 124 -15.01 9.61 2.96
CA ILE A 124 -14.96 8.52 3.94
C ILE A 124 -13.64 7.78 3.71
N VAL A 125 -12.91 7.53 4.78
CA VAL A 125 -11.70 6.71 4.76
C VAL A 125 -12.06 5.30 5.22
N VAL A 126 -11.65 4.31 4.46
CA VAL A 126 -11.82 2.90 4.85
C VAL A 126 -10.45 2.30 5.13
N TYR A 127 -10.24 1.77 6.31
CA TYR A 127 -9.06 1.00 6.62
C TYR A 127 -9.27 -0.47 6.26
N VAL A 128 -8.37 -0.96 5.44
CA VAL A 128 -8.34 -2.34 4.94
C VAL A 128 -7.24 -3.08 5.67
N PRO A 129 -7.56 -4.08 6.52
CA PRO A 129 -6.54 -4.82 7.24
C PRO A 129 -5.73 -5.70 6.29
N SER A 130 -4.45 -5.86 6.58
CA SER A 130 -3.59 -6.80 5.88
C SER A 130 -3.71 -8.20 6.48
N ILE A 131 -3.39 -9.23 5.71
CA ILE A 131 -3.42 -10.63 6.19
C ILE A 131 -2.58 -10.84 7.47
N VAL A 132 -1.44 -10.15 7.61
CA VAL A 132 -0.58 -10.29 8.79
C VAL A 132 -1.18 -9.71 10.07
N GLN A 133 -2.18 -8.83 9.95
CA GLN A 133 -2.91 -8.30 11.09
C GLN A 133 -4.06 -9.22 11.54
N ILE A 134 -4.47 -10.12 10.67
CA ILE A 134 -5.63 -11.00 10.88
C ILE A 134 -5.18 -12.44 11.18
N GLU A 135 -4.15 -12.92 10.50
CA GLU A 135 -3.69 -14.31 10.62
C GLU A 135 -2.33 -14.36 11.36
N ASN A 136 -2.33 -14.84 12.60
CA ASN A 136 -1.12 -14.93 13.44
C ASN A 136 -0.01 -15.77 12.80
N ASP A 137 -0.34 -16.89 12.14
CA ASP A 137 0.63 -17.75 11.47
C ASP A 137 1.30 -17.04 10.30
N ASN A 138 0.54 -16.18 9.61
CA ASN A 138 1.07 -15.35 8.53
C ASN A 138 2.08 -14.33 9.05
N TRP A 139 1.78 -13.69 10.19
CA TRP A 139 2.71 -12.78 10.84
C TRP A 139 3.99 -13.49 11.31
N ALA A 140 3.87 -14.66 11.99
CA ALA A 140 4.99 -15.45 12.43
C ALA A 140 5.91 -15.83 11.25
N THR A 141 5.32 -16.32 10.16
CA THR A 141 6.05 -16.64 8.92
C THR A 141 6.78 -15.41 8.35
N LYS A 142 6.17 -14.24 8.36
CA LYS A 142 6.81 -13.00 7.85
C LYS A 142 7.95 -12.54 8.77
N ARG A 143 7.78 -12.66 10.08
CA ARG A 143 8.86 -12.36 11.04
C ARG A 143 10.10 -13.20 10.77
N ASP A 144 9.92 -14.50 10.65
CA ASP A 144 11.02 -15.44 10.41
C ASP A 144 11.67 -15.20 9.03
N LEU A 145 10.86 -15.11 7.99
CA LEU A 145 11.33 -14.93 6.62
C LEU A 145 12.16 -13.65 6.43
N HIS A 146 11.82 -12.57 7.13
CA HIS A 146 12.47 -11.27 6.98
C HIS A 146 13.42 -10.92 8.14
N GLY A 147 13.63 -11.85 9.09
CA GLY A 147 14.51 -11.63 10.24
C GLY A 147 14.09 -10.42 11.09
N LEU A 148 12.77 -10.26 11.31
CA LEU A 148 12.24 -9.12 12.05
C LEU A 148 12.50 -9.30 13.55
N VAL A 149 13.30 -8.41 14.13
CA VAL A 149 13.70 -8.43 15.54
C VAL A 149 13.11 -7.20 16.23
N GLY A 150 12.65 -7.36 17.49
CA GLY A 150 12.09 -6.30 18.30
C GLY A 150 10.61 -6.45 18.56
N GLU A 151 10.02 -5.39 19.09
CA GLU A 151 8.59 -5.31 19.39
C GLU A 151 7.82 -4.74 18.21
N PHE A 152 6.65 -5.32 17.96
CA PHE A 152 5.77 -4.92 16.88
C PHE A 152 4.33 -4.77 17.39
N ASP A 153 3.71 -3.69 17.01
CA ASP A 153 2.28 -3.42 17.19
C ASP A 153 1.57 -3.48 15.83
N LEU A 154 0.87 -4.57 15.59
CA LEU A 154 0.12 -4.76 14.34
C LEU A 154 -1.07 -3.79 14.21
N GLN A 155 -1.51 -3.17 15.32
CA GLN A 155 -2.57 -2.17 15.32
C GLN A 155 -2.05 -0.74 15.09
N LYS A 156 -0.74 -0.51 15.08
CA LYS A 156 -0.15 0.80 14.88
C LYS A 156 -0.67 1.54 13.63
N PRO A 157 -0.81 0.91 12.44
CA PRO A 157 -1.38 1.59 11.27
C PRO A 157 -2.82 2.07 11.51
N ASN A 158 -3.64 1.26 12.20
CA ASN A 158 -5.01 1.60 12.56
C ASN A 158 -5.04 2.83 13.49
N ALA A 159 -4.24 2.79 14.55
CA ALA A 159 -4.14 3.88 15.52
C ALA A 159 -3.65 5.18 14.86
N LYS A 160 -2.62 5.11 14.00
CA LYS A 160 -2.14 6.28 13.25
C LYS A 160 -3.22 6.85 12.32
N LEU A 161 -3.97 5.98 11.61
CA LEU A 161 -5.02 6.43 10.72
C LEU A 161 -6.21 7.01 11.48
N ALA A 162 -6.59 6.40 12.61
CA ALA A 162 -7.63 6.92 13.50
C ALA A 162 -7.25 8.33 14.04
N HIS A 163 -5.99 8.50 14.46
CA HIS A 163 -5.48 9.80 14.88
C HIS A 163 -5.60 10.86 13.77
N PHE A 164 -5.20 10.53 12.54
CA PHE A 164 -5.32 11.47 11.41
C PHE A 164 -6.78 11.74 11.05
N ALA A 165 -7.63 10.73 11.08
CA ALA A 165 -9.06 10.89 10.81
C ALA A 165 -9.71 11.84 11.83
N ALA A 166 -9.42 11.66 13.12
CA ALA A 166 -9.89 12.56 14.17
C ALA A 166 -9.35 13.98 13.99
N HIS A 167 -8.03 14.13 13.73
CA HIS A 167 -7.39 15.43 13.56
C HIS A 167 -7.99 16.24 12.39
N TYR A 168 -8.31 15.59 11.29
CA TYR A 168 -8.87 16.27 10.11
C TYR A 168 -10.41 16.19 10.04
N GLY A 169 -11.10 15.61 11.02
CA GLY A 169 -12.56 15.43 10.99
C GLY A 169 -13.01 14.56 9.81
N LEU A 170 -12.29 13.48 9.51
CA LEU A 170 -12.65 12.48 8.50
C LEU A 170 -13.45 11.36 9.16
N ARG A 171 -14.49 10.87 8.47
CA ARG A 171 -15.13 9.61 8.86
C ARG A 171 -14.20 8.46 8.50
N LEU A 172 -13.87 7.61 9.50
CA LEU A 172 -13.09 6.40 9.32
C LEU A 172 -13.99 5.18 9.56
N ILE A 173 -13.95 4.23 8.63
CA ILE A 173 -14.51 2.90 8.79
C ILE A 173 -13.33 1.94 8.85
N ASP A 174 -13.12 1.32 10.03
CA ASP A 174 -12.05 0.34 10.23
C ASP A 174 -12.61 -1.07 10.12
N LEU A 175 -12.19 -1.82 9.10
CA LEU A 175 -12.65 -3.18 8.86
C LEU A 175 -11.94 -4.22 9.74
N HIS A 176 -10.92 -3.83 10.53
CA HIS A 176 -10.07 -4.76 11.25
C HIS A 176 -10.85 -5.66 12.21
N ALA A 177 -11.72 -5.08 13.05
CA ALA A 177 -12.46 -5.84 14.06
C ALA A 177 -13.37 -6.91 13.43
N ALA A 178 -14.13 -6.55 12.40
CA ALA A 178 -14.99 -7.47 11.67
C ALA A 178 -14.20 -8.61 10.98
N PHE A 179 -13.04 -8.28 10.41
CA PHE A 179 -12.18 -9.27 9.77
C PHE A 179 -11.55 -10.21 10.81
N ALA A 180 -11.08 -9.69 11.95
CA ALA A 180 -10.49 -10.51 13.01
C ALA A 180 -11.52 -11.48 13.61
N GLU A 181 -12.76 -11.03 13.83
CA GLU A 181 -13.85 -11.86 14.32
C GLU A 181 -14.21 -12.97 13.33
N ARG A 182 -14.39 -12.63 12.05
CA ARG A 182 -14.78 -13.59 11.02
C ARG A 182 -13.68 -14.59 10.69
N ALA A 183 -12.42 -14.20 10.75
CA ALA A 183 -11.28 -15.06 10.50
C ALA A 183 -11.14 -16.24 11.47
N ALA A 184 -11.79 -16.17 12.64
CA ALA A 184 -11.84 -17.30 13.56
C ALA A 184 -12.59 -18.52 12.99
N SER A 185 -13.47 -18.34 12.01
CA SER A 185 -14.29 -19.40 11.41
C SER A 185 -14.19 -19.53 9.91
N GLU A 186 -13.60 -18.56 9.22
CA GLU A 186 -13.59 -18.51 7.76
C GLU A 186 -12.30 -17.88 7.23
N THR A 187 -11.73 -18.44 6.18
CA THR A 187 -10.58 -17.86 5.47
C THR A 187 -11.03 -16.67 4.62
N LEU A 188 -10.44 -15.51 4.83
CA LEU A 188 -10.80 -14.25 4.16
C LEU A 188 -9.82 -13.82 3.07
N TYR A 189 -8.67 -14.49 2.98
CA TYR A 189 -7.58 -14.13 2.07
C TYR A 189 -7.16 -15.29 1.20
N TRP A 190 -6.72 -14.95 -0.01
CA TRP A 190 -5.95 -15.86 -0.85
C TRP A 190 -4.50 -15.93 -0.37
N ARG A 191 -3.77 -16.95 -0.82
CA ARG A 191 -2.33 -17.13 -0.49
C ARG A 191 -1.43 -15.95 -0.90
N ASP A 192 -1.87 -15.15 -1.85
CA ASP A 192 -1.17 -13.95 -2.34
C ASP A 192 -1.49 -12.68 -1.53
N SER A 193 -2.19 -12.85 -0.42
CA SER A 193 -2.61 -11.78 0.53
C SER A 193 -3.72 -10.85 0.02
N HIS A 194 -4.37 -11.17 -1.10
CA HIS A 194 -5.58 -10.48 -1.52
C HIS A 194 -6.82 -11.10 -0.86
N TRP A 195 -7.87 -10.32 -0.71
CA TRP A 195 -9.15 -10.84 -0.24
C TRP A 195 -9.72 -11.88 -1.21
N ASN A 196 -10.27 -12.95 -0.66
CA ASN A 196 -11.11 -13.87 -1.41
C ASN A 196 -12.56 -13.36 -1.46
N GLU A 197 -13.47 -14.15 -2.00
CA GLU A 197 -14.89 -13.80 -2.13
C GLU A 197 -15.53 -13.50 -0.77
N ALA A 198 -15.19 -14.26 0.28
CA ALA A 198 -15.71 -14.06 1.63
C ALA A 198 -15.19 -12.74 2.23
N GLY A 199 -13.91 -12.41 2.02
CA GLY A 199 -13.33 -11.12 2.44
C GLY A 199 -14.01 -9.94 1.76
N HIS A 200 -14.26 -10.02 0.45
CA HIS A 200 -15.00 -8.99 -0.27
C HIS A 200 -16.46 -8.87 0.20
N ALA A 201 -17.14 -9.99 0.42
CA ALA A 201 -18.52 -10.00 0.91
C ALA A 201 -18.62 -9.37 2.31
N LEU A 202 -17.70 -9.72 3.22
CA LEU A 202 -17.65 -9.14 4.56
C LEU A 202 -17.42 -7.63 4.52
N ALA A 203 -16.44 -7.18 3.72
CA ALA A 203 -16.20 -5.75 3.55
C ALA A 203 -17.44 -5.01 3.04
N GLY A 204 -18.14 -5.58 2.05
CA GLY A 204 -19.39 -5.03 1.53
C GLY A 204 -20.48 -4.94 2.58
N GLN A 205 -20.67 -5.97 3.41
CA GLN A 205 -21.64 -5.99 4.51
C GLN A 205 -21.37 -4.88 5.54
N VAL A 206 -20.12 -4.76 5.99
CA VAL A 206 -19.72 -3.72 6.97
C VAL A 206 -19.95 -2.34 6.38
N LEU A 207 -19.47 -2.09 5.15
CA LEU A 207 -19.61 -0.79 4.50
C LEU A 207 -21.09 -0.42 4.29
N CYS A 208 -21.93 -1.35 3.86
CA CYS A 208 -23.36 -1.10 3.69
C CYS A 208 -24.02 -0.74 5.03
N GLY A 209 -23.70 -1.46 6.12
CA GLY A 209 -24.22 -1.16 7.45
C GLY A 209 -23.80 0.22 7.94
N GLU A 210 -22.51 0.54 7.83
CA GLU A 210 -21.95 1.83 8.24
C GLU A 210 -22.52 3.01 7.42
N LEU A 211 -22.68 2.83 6.12
CA LEU A 211 -23.21 3.90 5.26
C LEU A 211 -24.70 4.13 5.48
N ALA A 212 -25.47 3.08 5.73
CA ALA A 212 -26.90 3.20 6.04
C ALA A 212 -27.17 3.97 7.36
N GLN A 213 -26.32 3.79 8.37
CA GLN A 213 -26.43 4.50 9.65
C GLN A 213 -26.00 5.98 9.57
N GLY A 214 -25.21 6.36 8.58
CA GLY A 214 -24.67 7.71 8.43
C GLY A 214 -25.41 8.59 7.41
N THR A 215 -26.56 8.17 6.91
CA THR A 215 -27.41 9.02 6.06
C THR A 215 -28.33 9.85 6.96
N PRO A 216 -28.16 11.19 7.01
CA PRO A 216 -29.09 12.06 7.75
C PRO A 216 -30.43 12.12 7.05
#